data_1b8726b580c7148c3424a26050f03678
#
_entry.id   1b8726b580c7148c3424a26050f03678
#
_cell.length_a   1.000
_cell.length_b   1.000
_cell.length_c   1.000
_cell.angle_alpha   90.00
_cell.angle_beta   90.00
_cell.angle_gamma   90.00
#
_symmetry.space_group_name_H-M   'P 1'
#
loop_
_entity.id
_entity.type
_entity.pdbx_description
1 polymer ?
#
loop_
_entity_poly.entity_id
_entity_poly.type
_entity_poly.pdbx_seq_one_letter_code
_entity_poly.pdbx_strand_id
1 'polypeptide(L)'
;IVMGFSVLGFSVPVFVIGYALIYVFAITLGWFPVQGYQPLSGGFGGFLQRLVLPAVTLSVIYIALIARMTRASVLEVLNEDYIRTARAKGQVERKILFRHALKNAAVPIVTVVGIGIALLIGGVVVTESVYAIPGLGRLTVDAVLARDYP
;
A
#
# COMPACT_ATOMS: atom_id res chain seq x y z
N ILE A 1 13.68 13.33 0.12
CA ILE A 1 12.79 13.04 1.25
C ILE A 1 11.89 11.83 0.89
N VAL A 2 11.13 11.85 -0.22
CA VAL A 2 10.25 10.73 -0.62
C VAL A 2 11.02 9.42 -0.85
N MET A 3 12.21 9.46 -1.45
CA MET A 3 13.04 8.26 -1.65
C MET A 3 13.57 7.64 -0.36
N GLY A 4 13.98 8.47 0.61
CA GLY A 4 14.44 7.96 1.91
C GLY A 4 13.30 7.23 2.64
N PHE A 5 12.08 7.76 2.58
CA PHE A 5 10.89 7.12 3.15
C PHE A 5 10.53 5.81 2.44
N SER A 6 10.68 5.76 1.10
CA SER A 6 10.41 4.55 0.30
C SER A 6 11.42 3.43 0.58
N VAL A 7 12.69 3.75 0.83
CA VAL A 7 13.72 2.75 1.15
C VAL A 7 13.49 2.20 2.56
N LEU A 8 13.21 3.06 3.53
CA LEU A 8 12.93 2.64 4.92
C LEU A 8 11.65 1.80 5.00
N GLY A 9 10.58 2.21 4.32
CA GLY A 9 9.30 1.48 4.34
C GLY A 9 9.36 0.08 3.72
N PHE A 10 10.31 -0.17 2.80
CA PHE A 10 10.46 -1.49 2.17
C PHE A 10 11.46 -2.40 2.93
N SER A 11 12.36 -1.81 3.72
CA SER A 11 13.36 -2.56 4.48
C SER A 11 12.83 -3.08 5.81
N VAL A 12 11.72 -2.54 6.31
CA VAL A 12 11.11 -2.94 7.59
C VAL A 12 9.99 -3.94 7.33
N PRO A 13 9.99 -5.11 7.98
CA PRO A 13 8.89 -6.07 7.87
C PRO A 13 7.55 -5.45 8.28
N VAL A 14 6.47 -5.82 7.58
CA VAL A 14 5.12 -5.26 7.79
C VAL A 14 4.63 -5.36 9.24
N PHE A 15 4.94 -6.46 9.92
CA PHE A 15 4.54 -6.65 11.31
C PHE A 15 5.22 -5.67 12.27
N VAL A 16 6.48 -5.28 11.99
CA VAL A 16 7.20 -4.28 12.79
C VAL A 16 6.52 -2.91 12.66
N ILE A 17 6.13 -2.53 11.44
CA ILE A 17 5.36 -1.31 11.19
C ILE A 17 4.02 -1.37 11.93
N GLY A 18 3.32 -2.51 11.85
CA GLY A 18 2.05 -2.72 12.54
C GLY A 18 2.17 -2.56 14.06
N TYR A 19 3.14 -3.23 14.68
CA TYR A 19 3.37 -3.11 16.13
C TYR A 19 3.85 -1.71 16.54
N ALA A 20 4.67 -1.04 15.73
CA ALA A 20 5.08 0.34 16.01
C ALA A 20 3.88 1.31 15.99
N LEU A 21 2.97 1.16 15.01
CA LEU A 21 1.75 1.96 14.93
C LEU A 21 0.80 1.67 16.11
N ILE A 22 0.64 0.40 16.50
CA ILE A 22 -0.13 0.03 17.70
C ILE A 22 0.49 0.68 18.94
N TYR A 23 1.80 0.58 19.12
CA TYR A 23 2.48 1.15 20.27
C TYR A 23 2.28 2.66 20.36
N VAL A 24 2.50 3.38 19.28
CA VAL A 24 2.38 4.85 19.27
C VAL A 24 0.93 5.30 19.37
N PHE A 25 0.05 4.81 18.49
CA PHE A 25 -1.29 5.38 18.34
C PHE A 25 -2.36 4.72 19.22
N ALA A 26 -2.18 3.45 19.58
CA ALA A 26 -3.15 2.77 20.43
C ALA A 26 -2.72 2.78 21.91
N ILE A 27 -1.46 2.50 22.22
CA ILE A 27 -1.00 2.39 23.60
C ILE A 27 -0.59 3.75 24.18
N THR A 28 0.27 4.51 23.45
CA THR A 28 0.81 5.78 23.99
C THR A 28 -0.19 6.93 23.88
N LEU A 29 -0.83 7.09 22.71
CA LEU A 29 -1.76 8.18 22.45
C LEU A 29 -3.22 7.83 22.78
N GLY A 30 -3.57 6.54 22.81
CA GLY A 30 -4.93 6.10 23.10
C GLY A 30 -5.98 6.49 22.05
N TRP A 31 -5.53 6.82 20.82
CA TRP A 31 -6.44 7.29 19.77
C TRP A 31 -7.22 6.17 19.09
N PHE A 32 -6.64 4.99 19.03
CA PHE A 32 -7.22 3.84 18.34
C PHE A 32 -7.20 2.60 19.22
N PRO A 33 -8.11 1.64 19.01
CA PRO A 33 -8.09 0.37 19.71
C PRO A 33 -6.86 -0.45 19.30
N VAL A 34 -6.32 -1.21 20.23
CA VAL A 34 -5.08 -2.01 20.00
C VAL A 34 -5.31 -3.10 18.98
N GLN A 35 -6.41 -3.86 19.11
CA GLN A 35 -6.72 -5.03 18.28
C GLN A 35 -8.24 -5.29 18.25
N GLY A 36 -8.62 -6.19 17.35
CA GLY A 36 -9.98 -6.70 17.25
C GLY A 36 -10.77 -6.10 16.10
N TYR A 37 -11.85 -6.78 15.77
CA TYR A 37 -12.77 -6.42 14.70
C TYR A 37 -14.13 -6.04 15.31
N GLN A 38 -14.78 -5.05 14.74
CA GLN A 38 -16.15 -4.69 15.03
C GLN A 38 -16.94 -4.68 13.74
N PRO A 39 -18.04 -5.44 13.63
CA PRO A 39 -18.87 -5.43 12.45
C PRO A 39 -19.58 -4.10 12.27
N LEU A 40 -19.96 -3.76 11.06
CA LEU A 40 -20.65 -2.52 10.71
C LEU A 40 -21.98 -2.33 11.51
N SER A 41 -22.63 -3.44 11.87
CA SER A 41 -23.83 -3.45 12.72
C SER A 41 -23.61 -2.91 14.13
N GLY A 42 -22.38 -2.94 14.61
CA GLY A 42 -22.00 -2.39 15.93
C GLY A 42 -21.71 -0.88 15.95
N GLY A 43 -21.84 -0.20 14.78
CA GLY A 43 -21.62 1.22 14.64
C GLY A 43 -20.48 1.58 13.69
N PHE A 44 -20.75 2.51 12.77
CA PHE A 44 -19.80 2.94 11.72
C PHE A 44 -18.49 3.53 12.30
N GLY A 45 -18.57 4.30 13.39
CA GLY A 45 -17.39 4.90 14.01
C GLY A 45 -16.42 3.87 14.59
N GLY A 46 -16.93 2.89 15.35
CA GLY A 46 -16.11 1.82 15.90
C GLY A 46 -15.50 0.90 14.84
N PHE A 47 -16.24 0.63 13.79
CA PHE A 47 -15.74 -0.10 12.61
C PHE A 47 -14.56 0.64 11.95
N LEU A 48 -14.72 1.93 11.65
CA LEU A 48 -13.66 2.75 11.04
C LEU A 48 -12.42 2.85 11.93
N GLN A 49 -12.58 3.12 13.21
CA GLN A 49 -11.45 3.23 14.14
C GLN A 49 -10.56 1.98 14.15
N ARG A 50 -11.17 0.79 14.02
CA ARG A 50 -10.42 -0.48 14.01
C ARG A 50 -9.75 -0.78 12.68
N LEU A 51 -10.21 -0.18 11.57
CA LEU A 51 -9.62 -0.36 10.25
C LEU A 51 -8.49 0.64 9.94
N VAL A 52 -8.42 1.78 10.61
CA VAL A 52 -7.42 2.83 10.31
C VAL A 52 -6.00 2.30 10.44
N LEU A 53 -5.61 1.71 11.56
CA LEU A 53 -4.23 1.23 11.77
C LEU A 53 -3.84 0.12 10.80
N PRO A 54 -4.64 -0.94 10.56
CA PRO A 54 -4.36 -1.93 9.52
C PRO A 54 -4.22 -1.32 8.13
N ALA A 55 -5.14 -0.41 7.76
CA ALA A 55 -5.09 0.27 6.46
C ALA A 55 -3.83 1.12 6.30
N VAL A 56 -3.43 1.87 7.32
CA VAL A 56 -2.18 2.66 7.31
C VAL A 56 -0.96 1.76 7.19
N THR A 57 -0.92 0.64 7.94
CA THR A 57 0.18 -0.33 7.88
C THR A 57 0.40 -0.84 6.47
N LEU A 58 -0.67 -1.26 5.78
CA LEU A 58 -0.61 -1.74 4.41
C LEU A 58 -0.27 -0.61 3.44
N SER A 59 -0.84 0.58 3.64
CA SER A 59 -0.61 1.74 2.78
C SER A 59 0.86 2.14 2.73
N VAL A 60 1.60 2.07 3.82
CA VAL A 60 3.04 2.40 3.86
C VAL A 60 3.83 1.58 2.84
N ILE A 61 3.57 0.28 2.77
CA ILE A 61 4.26 -0.63 1.84
C ILE A 61 3.87 -0.33 0.40
N TYR A 62 2.57 -0.22 0.13
CA TYR A 62 2.08 0.02 -1.24
C TYR A 62 2.45 1.39 -1.76
N ILE A 63 2.44 2.43 -0.91
CA ILE A 63 2.93 3.77 -1.28
C ILE A 63 4.40 3.70 -1.68
N ALA A 64 5.24 3.00 -0.91
CA ALA A 64 6.66 2.86 -1.21
C ALA A 64 6.89 2.14 -2.56
N LEU A 65 6.14 1.06 -2.82
CA LEU A 65 6.22 0.29 -4.05
C LEU A 65 5.76 1.10 -5.26
N ILE A 66 4.57 1.71 -5.18
CA ILE A 66 3.97 2.48 -6.28
C ILE A 66 4.81 3.73 -6.57
N ALA A 67 5.29 4.44 -5.55
CA ALA A 67 6.13 5.62 -5.73
C ALA A 67 7.45 5.28 -6.44
N ARG A 68 8.10 4.17 -6.08
CA ARG A 68 9.31 3.69 -6.75
C ARG A 68 9.05 3.33 -8.21
N MET A 69 8.00 2.56 -8.46
CA MET A 69 7.64 2.15 -9.82
C MET A 69 7.26 3.35 -10.68
N THR A 70 6.45 4.26 -10.15
CA THR A 70 6.09 5.51 -10.85
C THR A 70 7.32 6.31 -11.22
N ARG A 71 8.25 6.49 -10.29
CA ARG A 71 9.48 7.23 -10.58
C ARG A 71 10.32 6.54 -11.65
N ALA A 72 10.54 5.23 -11.55
CA ALA A 72 11.34 4.49 -12.52
C ALA A 72 10.72 4.58 -13.93
N SER A 73 9.43 4.31 -14.06
CA SER A 73 8.71 4.35 -15.33
C SER A 73 8.68 5.75 -15.95
N VAL A 74 8.47 6.78 -15.14
CA VAL A 74 8.46 8.17 -15.64
C VAL A 74 9.86 8.59 -16.10
N LEU A 75 10.93 8.23 -15.37
CA LEU A 75 12.30 8.56 -15.78
C LEU A 75 12.70 7.85 -17.07
N GLU A 76 12.30 6.59 -17.26
CA GLU A 76 12.52 5.84 -18.48
C GLU A 76 11.86 6.55 -19.67
N VAL A 77 10.58 6.86 -19.56
CA VAL A 77 9.81 7.56 -20.59
C VAL A 77 10.38 8.95 -20.90
N LEU A 78 10.88 9.69 -19.92
CA LEU A 78 11.46 11.03 -20.12
C LEU A 78 12.74 11.02 -20.97
N ASN A 79 13.38 9.87 -21.13
CA ASN A 79 14.56 9.70 -21.98
C ASN A 79 14.24 9.33 -23.45
N GLU A 80 12.97 9.08 -23.76
CA GLU A 80 12.52 8.71 -25.11
C GLU A 80 12.63 9.85 -26.12
N ASP A 81 12.89 9.51 -27.38
CA ASP A 81 13.14 10.49 -28.45
C ASP A 81 11.94 11.39 -28.76
N TYR A 82 10.72 10.89 -28.58
CA TYR A 82 9.52 11.72 -28.76
C TYR A 82 9.40 12.81 -27.67
N ILE A 83 9.93 12.58 -26.48
CA ILE A 83 10.02 13.59 -25.42
C ILE A 83 11.03 14.66 -25.81
N ARG A 84 12.19 14.26 -26.35
CA ARG A 84 13.19 15.21 -26.88
C ARG A 84 12.59 16.07 -27.99
N THR A 85 11.83 15.46 -28.88
CA THR A 85 11.12 16.17 -29.96
C THR A 85 10.09 17.16 -29.40
N ALA A 86 9.35 16.78 -28.35
CA ALA A 86 8.38 17.67 -27.70
C ALA A 86 9.07 18.89 -27.04
N ARG A 87 10.22 18.69 -26.42
CA ARG A 87 11.06 19.77 -25.89
C ARG A 87 11.59 20.70 -27.00
N ALA A 88 12.08 20.12 -28.08
CA ALA A 88 12.56 20.90 -29.23
C ALA A 88 11.47 21.78 -29.87
N LYS A 89 10.20 21.33 -29.79
CA LYS A 89 9.02 22.11 -30.21
C LYS A 89 8.58 23.17 -29.21
N GLY A 90 9.35 23.40 -28.13
CA GLY A 90 9.08 24.45 -27.15
C GLY A 90 7.93 24.12 -26.17
N GLN A 91 7.55 22.85 -25.99
CA GLN A 91 6.53 22.49 -25.01
C GLN A 91 7.02 22.68 -23.58
N VAL A 92 6.13 23.20 -22.72
CA VAL A 92 6.39 23.43 -21.29
C VAL A 92 6.58 22.07 -20.60
N GLU A 93 7.59 21.94 -19.72
CA GLU A 93 7.94 20.72 -19.00
C GLU A 93 6.74 20.10 -18.23
N ARG A 94 5.87 20.92 -17.66
CA ARG A 94 4.65 20.43 -17.00
C ARG A 94 3.73 19.67 -17.96
N LYS A 95 3.59 20.15 -19.21
CA LYS A 95 2.77 19.49 -20.24
C LYS A 95 3.44 18.19 -20.71
N ILE A 96 4.77 18.21 -20.86
CA ILE A 96 5.55 17.02 -21.18
C ILE A 96 5.37 15.96 -20.10
N LEU A 97 5.51 16.31 -18.83
CA LEU A 97 5.39 15.39 -17.71
C LEU A 97 3.99 14.75 -17.62
N PHE A 98 2.93 15.57 -17.57
CA PHE A 98 1.58 15.04 -17.30
C PHE A 98 0.90 14.46 -18.55
N ARG A 99 1.12 15.04 -19.73
CA ARG A 99 0.42 14.62 -20.94
C ARG A 99 1.16 13.56 -21.75
N HIS A 100 2.50 13.60 -21.74
CA HIS A 100 3.32 12.69 -22.52
C HIS A 100 3.98 11.61 -21.64
N ALA A 101 4.73 12.00 -20.61
CA ALA A 101 5.48 11.04 -19.81
C ALA A 101 4.58 10.18 -18.91
N LEU A 102 3.74 10.78 -18.08
CA LEU A 102 2.90 10.06 -17.13
C LEU A 102 1.88 9.14 -17.83
N LYS A 103 1.32 9.58 -18.96
CA LYS A 103 0.37 8.76 -19.73
C LYS A 103 1.01 7.47 -20.25
N ASN A 104 2.24 7.56 -20.76
CA ASN A 104 2.95 6.38 -21.27
C ASN A 104 3.53 5.52 -20.15
N ALA A 105 3.97 6.15 -19.04
CA ALA A 105 4.39 5.44 -17.83
C ALA A 105 3.22 4.79 -17.06
N ALA A 106 1.97 5.09 -17.39
CA ALA A 106 0.81 4.59 -16.67
C ALA A 106 0.65 3.06 -16.77
N VAL A 107 1.07 2.43 -17.86
CA VAL A 107 0.90 0.98 -18.06
C VAL A 107 1.56 0.17 -16.94
N PRO A 108 2.87 0.26 -16.69
CA PRO A 108 3.50 -0.47 -15.60
C PRO A 108 2.98 -0.04 -14.22
N ILE A 109 2.61 1.23 -14.03
CA ILE A 109 2.07 1.72 -12.76
C ILE A 109 0.72 1.06 -12.46
N VAL A 110 -0.21 1.06 -13.43
CA VAL A 110 -1.54 0.45 -13.26
C VAL A 110 -1.43 -1.07 -13.07
N THR A 111 -0.48 -1.72 -13.74
CA THR A 111 -0.21 -3.15 -13.55
C THR A 111 0.19 -3.45 -12.10
N VAL A 112 1.12 -2.67 -11.53
CA VAL A 112 1.55 -2.85 -10.12
C VAL A 112 0.40 -2.57 -9.15
N VAL A 113 -0.42 -1.55 -9.41
CA VAL A 113 -1.62 -1.26 -8.61
C VAL A 113 -2.61 -2.42 -8.69
N GLY A 114 -2.87 -2.96 -9.89
CA GLY A 114 -3.77 -4.10 -10.08
C GLY A 114 -3.32 -5.36 -9.36
N ILE A 115 -2.03 -5.70 -9.45
CA ILE A 115 -1.43 -6.82 -8.71
C ILE A 115 -1.56 -6.57 -7.19
N GLY A 116 -1.28 -5.35 -6.72
CA GLY A 116 -1.44 -4.97 -5.33
C GLY A 116 -2.86 -5.19 -4.81
N ILE A 117 -3.87 -4.78 -5.57
CA ILE A 117 -5.28 -5.00 -5.23
C ILE A 117 -5.60 -6.50 -5.18
N ALA A 118 -5.15 -7.28 -6.15
CA ALA A 118 -5.36 -8.73 -6.17
C ALA A 118 -4.76 -9.43 -4.94
N LEU A 119 -3.54 -9.03 -4.55
CA LEU A 119 -2.88 -9.54 -3.34
C LEU A 119 -3.63 -9.14 -2.05
N LEU A 120 -4.16 -7.92 -1.98
CA LEU A 120 -4.96 -7.47 -0.84
C LEU A 120 -6.28 -8.25 -0.71
N ILE A 121 -6.93 -8.55 -1.83
CA ILE A 121 -8.18 -9.37 -1.84
C ILE A 121 -7.88 -10.81 -1.42
N GLY A 122 -6.73 -11.36 -1.81
CA GLY A 122 -6.29 -12.71 -1.42
C GLY A 122 -6.02 -12.90 0.07
N GLY A 123 -6.03 -11.81 0.84
CA GLY A 123 -5.81 -11.80 2.28
C GLY A 123 -4.36 -11.46 2.65
N VAL A 124 -4.22 -10.66 3.68
CA VAL A 124 -2.93 -10.22 4.21
C VAL A 124 -2.72 -10.85 5.59
N VAL A 125 -2.42 -12.14 5.59
CA VAL A 125 -2.30 -13.01 6.78
C VAL A 125 -1.58 -12.33 7.95
N VAL A 126 -0.43 -11.72 7.66
CA VAL A 126 0.40 -11.09 8.71
C VAL A 126 -0.33 -9.91 9.35
N THR A 127 -0.95 -9.04 8.54
CA THR A 127 -1.68 -7.88 9.07
C THR A 127 -2.95 -8.32 9.80
N GLU A 128 -3.68 -9.30 9.28
CA GLU A 128 -4.85 -9.88 9.94
C GLU A 128 -4.48 -10.47 11.31
N SER A 129 -3.33 -11.12 11.41
CA SER A 129 -2.84 -11.69 12.67
C SER A 129 -2.40 -10.62 13.67
N VAL A 130 -1.65 -9.59 13.22
CA VAL A 130 -1.19 -8.48 14.09
C VAL A 130 -2.35 -7.71 14.70
N TYR A 131 -3.40 -7.46 13.91
CA TYR A 131 -4.57 -6.69 14.34
C TYR A 131 -5.74 -7.55 14.83
N ALA A 132 -5.58 -8.87 14.87
CA ALA A 132 -6.63 -9.83 15.26
C ALA A 132 -7.95 -9.65 14.48
N ILE A 133 -7.82 -9.45 13.16
CA ILE A 133 -8.97 -9.31 12.24
C ILE A 133 -9.32 -10.71 11.70
N PRO A 134 -10.60 -11.11 11.74
CA PRO A 134 -11.06 -12.35 11.14
C PRO A 134 -11.12 -12.21 9.61
N GLY A 135 -10.01 -12.41 8.93
CA GLY A 135 -9.89 -12.32 7.47
C GLY A 135 -9.65 -13.69 6.82
N LEU A 136 -9.67 -13.71 5.48
CA LEU A 136 -9.46 -14.93 4.68
C LEU A 136 -8.08 -15.54 4.89
N GLY A 137 -7.06 -14.71 5.03
CA GLY A 137 -5.69 -15.18 5.24
C GLY A 137 -5.54 -15.91 6.57
N ARG A 138 -6.09 -15.36 7.66
CA ARG A 138 -6.09 -16.00 8.98
C ARG A 138 -6.92 -17.29 8.96
N LEU A 139 -8.10 -17.28 8.35
CA LEU A 139 -8.93 -18.46 8.21
C LEU A 139 -8.18 -19.60 7.52
N THR A 140 -7.44 -19.31 6.45
CA THR A 140 -6.63 -20.30 5.74
C THR A 140 -5.54 -20.88 6.63
N VAL A 141 -4.83 -20.05 7.41
CA VAL A 141 -3.80 -20.52 8.34
C VAL A 141 -4.40 -21.39 9.44
N ASP A 142 -5.51 -20.96 10.02
CA ASP A 142 -6.20 -21.71 11.08
C ASP A 142 -6.67 -23.07 10.57
N ALA A 143 -7.21 -23.16 9.33
CA ALA A 143 -7.61 -24.42 8.70
C ALA A 143 -6.41 -25.35 8.46
N VAL A 144 -5.28 -24.83 7.99
CA VAL A 144 -4.06 -25.61 7.79
C VAL A 144 -3.52 -26.15 9.12
N LEU A 145 -3.50 -25.33 10.16
CA LEU A 145 -3.05 -25.78 11.50
C LEU A 145 -3.97 -26.81 12.13
N ALA A 146 -5.29 -26.67 11.89
CA ALA A 146 -6.30 -27.65 12.31
C ALA A 146 -6.30 -28.94 11.45
N ARG A 147 -5.49 -28.98 10.36
CA ARG A 147 -5.48 -30.07 9.35
C ARG A 147 -6.88 -30.32 8.75
N ASP A 148 -7.69 -29.30 8.67
CA ASP A 148 -9.01 -29.33 8.05
C ASP A 148 -8.86 -29.01 6.56
N TYR A 149 -8.60 -30.06 5.80
CA TYR A 149 -8.49 -30.01 4.34
C TYR A 149 -9.82 -30.48 3.73
N PRO A 150 -10.31 -29.81 2.67
CA PRO A 150 -11.48 -30.28 1.93
C PRO A 150 -11.20 -31.57 1.15
#